data_f90d89be39fa51a99e00c16fc324ef1e
#
_entry.id   f90d89be39fa51a99e00c16fc324ef1e
#
_cell.length_a   1.000
_cell.length_b   1.000
_cell.length_c   1.000
_cell.angle_alpha   90.00
_cell.angle_beta   90.00
_cell.angle_gamma   90.00
#
_symmetry.space_group_name_H-M   'P 1'
#
loop_
_entity.id
_entity.type
_entity.pdbx_description
1 polymer ?
#
loop_
_entity_poly.entity_id
_entity_poly.type
_entity_poly.pdbx_seq_one_letter_code
_entity_poly.pdbx_strand_id
1 'polypeptide(L)'
;MKKVEKFYLELALTLSFGRKYLYFVNMSYSIGDVVKKTGLSAYTLRYYEKEGLLPFVKKNASGVRAYSDEDLRWLTMIECLKDSGLQIKEIRQYIEWFNEGDSTLAQRLSLFENRRKILEKEMGRLTVVMNKIRYKELLYREAVRVGNLDIATNERRFQHLKKKLFESPDDFDK
;
A
#
# COMPACT_ATOMS: atom_id res chain seq x y z
N MET A 1 -5.22 7.15 -10.45
CA MET A 1 -3.89 7.71 -10.21
C MET A 1 -3.94 8.95 -9.32
N LYS A 2 -4.53 10.07 -9.72
CA LYS A 2 -4.52 11.33 -8.93
C LYS A 2 -5.05 11.27 -7.48
N LYS A 3 -5.96 10.34 -7.16
CA LYS A 3 -6.51 10.17 -5.80
C LYS A 3 -5.51 9.49 -4.84
N VAL A 4 -4.71 8.57 -5.36
CA VAL A 4 -3.70 7.82 -4.61
C VAL A 4 -2.48 8.72 -4.32
N GLU A 5 -2.03 9.49 -5.30
CA GLU A 5 -0.91 10.45 -5.13
C GLU A 5 -1.23 11.55 -4.12
N LYS A 6 -2.45 12.12 -4.17
CA LYS A 6 -2.90 13.11 -3.18
C LYS A 6 -2.94 12.53 -1.78
N PHE A 7 -3.37 11.28 -1.65
CA PHE A 7 -3.42 10.53 -0.40
C PHE A 7 -2.03 10.32 0.21
N TYR A 8 -1.04 9.87 -0.60
CA TYR A 8 0.35 9.70 -0.12
C TYR A 8 1.02 11.04 0.22
N LEU A 9 0.68 12.11 -0.47
CA LEU A 9 1.19 13.45 -0.17
C LEU A 9 0.64 13.98 1.16
N GLU A 10 -0.65 13.79 1.42
CA GLU A 10 -1.28 14.13 2.71
C GLU A 10 -0.74 13.27 3.86
N LEU A 11 -0.49 11.98 3.61
CA LEU A 11 0.12 11.07 4.59
C LEU A 11 1.56 11.49 4.92
N ALA A 12 2.38 11.80 3.91
CA ALA A 12 3.75 12.27 4.08
C ALA A 12 3.81 13.60 4.83
N LEU A 13 2.90 14.53 4.54
CA LEU A 13 2.81 15.82 5.23
C LEU A 13 2.33 15.66 6.69
N THR A 14 1.42 14.74 6.98
CA THR A 14 0.95 14.48 8.36
C THR A 14 1.98 13.75 9.22
N LEU A 15 2.81 12.89 8.63
CA LEU A 15 3.90 12.19 9.34
C LEU A 15 5.13 13.09 9.58
N SER A 16 5.32 14.15 8.75
CA SER A 16 6.44 15.10 8.87
C SER A 16 6.26 16.15 9.97
N PHE A 17 5.03 16.44 10.39
CA PHE A 17 4.76 17.43 11.42
C PHE A 17 4.55 16.75 12.77
N GLY A 18 5.64 16.78 13.57
CA GLY A 18 5.60 16.35 14.96
C GLY A 18 4.48 17.00 15.76
N ARG A 19 4.14 16.40 16.91
CA ARG A 19 3.10 16.72 17.91
C ARG A 19 2.66 18.20 18.12
N LYS A 20 3.28 19.17 17.50
CA LYS A 20 3.21 20.61 17.81
C LYS A 20 2.14 21.41 17.03
N TYR A 21 1.46 20.84 16.04
CA TYR A 21 0.50 21.58 15.19
C TYR A 21 -0.91 20.98 15.12
N LEU A 22 -1.41 20.41 16.22
CA LEU A 22 -2.80 19.93 16.29
C LEU A 22 -3.72 20.88 17.03
N TYR A 23 -3.91 22.10 16.54
CA TYR A 23 -5.12 22.87 16.81
C TYR A 23 -6.08 22.72 15.63
N PHE A 24 -6.59 21.51 15.40
CA PHE A 24 -7.76 21.33 14.56
C PHE A 24 -8.98 21.12 15.44
N VAL A 25 -10.06 21.76 15.05
CA VAL A 25 -11.40 21.58 15.61
C VAL A 25 -11.63 20.09 15.80
N ASN A 26 -11.85 19.65 17.03
CA ASN A 26 -12.15 18.26 17.36
C ASN A 26 -13.52 17.88 16.76
N MET A 27 -13.56 17.55 15.48
CA MET A 27 -14.77 17.01 14.86
C MET A 27 -14.97 15.59 15.40
N SER A 28 -16.17 15.33 15.87
CA SER A 28 -16.58 14.01 16.35
C SER A 28 -17.43 13.35 15.27
N TYR A 29 -17.01 12.18 14.81
CA TYR A 29 -17.70 11.42 13.77
C TYR A 29 -18.38 10.19 14.36
N SER A 30 -19.60 9.91 13.92
CA SER A 30 -20.25 8.64 14.18
C SER A 30 -19.59 7.52 13.34
N ILE A 31 -19.82 6.26 13.72
CA ILE A 31 -19.35 5.11 12.90
C ILE A 31 -19.91 5.19 11.46
N GLY A 32 -21.13 5.69 11.27
CA GLY A 32 -21.73 5.88 9.95
C GLY A 32 -21.00 6.94 9.11
N ASP A 33 -20.51 8.00 9.73
CA ASP A 33 -19.72 9.03 9.04
C ASP A 33 -18.35 8.49 8.65
N VAL A 34 -17.73 7.70 9.53
CA VAL A 34 -16.44 7.04 9.23
C VAL A 34 -16.59 6.07 8.05
N VAL A 35 -17.64 5.24 8.03
CA VAL A 35 -17.97 4.35 6.90
C VAL A 35 -18.06 5.13 5.59
N LYS A 36 -18.79 6.26 5.57
CA LYS A 36 -18.92 7.12 4.38
C LYS A 36 -17.60 7.74 3.93
N LYS A 37 -16.75 8.14 4.88
CA LYS A 37 -15.47 8.82 4.61
C LYS A 37 -14.37 7.86 4.14
N THR A 38 -14.29 6.68 4.75
CA THR A 38 -13.19 5.72 4.55
C THR A 38 -13.54 4.60 3.56
N GLY A 39 -14.82 4.33 3.35
CA GLY A 39 -15.29 3.16 2.60
C GLY A 39 -15.23 1.84 3.38
N LEU A 40 -14.70 1.86 4.60
CA LEU A 40 -14.64 0.67 5.45
C LEU A 40 -16.02 0.31 5.98
N SER A 41 -16.32 -0.98 6.13
CA SER A 41 -17.57 -1.41 6.74
C SER A 41 -17.59 -1.15 8.26
N ALA A 42 -18.78 -0.95 8.82
CA ALA A 42 -18.93 -0.86 10.28
C ALA A 42 -18.44 -2.13 11.01
N TYR A 43 -18.52 -3.28 10.34
CA TYR A 43 -17.96 -4.54 10.84
C TYR A 43 -16.44 -4.48 10.93
N THR A 44 -15.76 -4.01 9.88
CA THR A 44 -14.31 -3.83 9.87
C THR A 44 -13.84 -2.88 10.97
N LEU A 45 -14.53 -1.75 11.17
CA LEU A 45 -14.20 -0.79 12.22
C LEU A 45 -14.30 -1.39 13.62
N ARG A 46 -15.36 -2.16 13.90
CA ARG A 46 -15.52 -2.89 15.17
C ARG A 46 -14.47 -3.99 15.34
N TYR A 47 -14.10 -4.66 14.26
CA TYR A 47 -13.04 -5.66 14.26
C TYR A 47 -11.69 -5.01 14.62
N TYR A 48 -11.33 -3.88 14.01
CA TYR A 48 -10.08 -3.16 14.32
C TYR A 48 -10.03 -2.68 15.77
N GLU A 49 -11.14 -2.20 16.29
CA GLU A 49 -11.25 -1.83 17.71
C GLU A 49 -11.03 -3.06 18.61
N LYS A 50 -11.68 -4.19 18.31
CA LYS A 50 -11.52 -5.45 19.05
C LYS A 50 -10.07 -5.96 19.01
N GLU A 51 -9.40 -5.82 17.87
CA GLU A 51 -7.99 -6.22 17.70
C GLU A 51 -6.99 -5.20 18.30
N GLY A 52 -7.47 -4.11 18.92
CA GLY A 52 -6.61 -3.10 19.54
C GLY A 52 -5.92 -2.16 18.55
N LEU A 53 -6.36 -2.11 17.29
CA LEU A 53 -5.79 -1.22 16.28
C LEU A 53 -6.28 0.23 16.42
N LEU A 54 -7.36 0.46 17.16
CA LEU A 54 -7.96 1.79 17.39
C LEU A 54 -8.06 2.09 18.91
N PRO A 55 -6.92 2.17 19.61
CA PRO A 55 -6.92 2.35 21.06
C PRO A 55 -7.41 3.73 21.52
N PHE A 56 -7.51 4.69 20.58
CA PHE A 56 -7.85 6.08 20.89
C PHE A 56 -9.33 6.40 20.76
N VAL A 57 -10.12 5.53 20.13
CA VAL A 57 -11.57 5.74 19.93
C VAL A 57 -12.28 5.81 21.28
N LYS A 58 -12.90 6.96 21.54
CA LYS A 58 -13.65 7.23 22.79
C LYS A 58 -15.13 6.92 22.61
N LYS A 59 -15.82 6.71 23.72
CA LYS A 59 -17.27 6.72 23.77
C LYS A 59 -17.72 8.08 24.29
N ASN A 60 -18.78 8.63 23.69
CA ASN A 60 -19.44 9.85 24.19
C ASN A 60 -20.22 9.59 25.50
N ALA A 61 -20.83 10.61 26.06
CA ALA A 61 -21.63 10.50 27.28
C ALA A 61 -22.80 9.50 27.18
N SER A 62 -23.29 9.21 25.98
CA SER A 62 -24.33 8.21 25.70
C SER A 62 -23.78 6.81 25.43
N GLY A 63 -22.50 6.57 25.66
CA GLY A 63 -21.87 5.26 25.40
C GLY A 63 -21.63 4.93 23.92
N VAL A 64 -21.91 5.86 23.00
CA VAL A 64 -21.73 5.69 21.55
C VAL A 64 -20.31 6.07 21.16
N ARG A 65 -19.72 5.30 20.24
CA ARG A 65 -18.37 5.56 19.69
C ARG A 65 -18.30 6.91 18.99
N ALA A 66 -17.28 7.67 19.32
CA ALA A 66 -16.99 8.98 18.77
C ALA A 66 -15.56 8.95 18.20
N TYR A 67 -15.45 9.07 16.89
CA TYR A 67 -14.17 9.05 16.17
C TYR A 67 -13.71 10.49 15.93
N SER A 68 -12.43 10.73 16.10
CA SER A 68 -11.76 12.00 15.83
C SER A 68 -11.09 12.00 14.44
N ASP A 69 -10.62 13.17 13.98
CA ASP A 69 -9.77 13.26 12.80
C ASP A 69 -8.47 12.45 12.96
N GLU A 70 -7.97 12.32 14.18
CA GLU A 70 -6.80 11.47 14.45
C GLU A 70 -7.11 10.00 14.24
N ASP A 71 -8.28 9.52 14.66
CA ASP A 71 -8.71 8.14 14.40
C ASP A 71 -8.85 7.87 12.90
N LEU A 72 -9.32 8.85 12.11
CA LEU A 72 -9.39 8.73 10.66
C LEU A 72 -8.00 8.61 10.03
N ARG A 73 -7.01 9.37 10.53
CA ARG A 73 -5.62 9.23 10.07
C ARG A 73 -5.05 7.87 10.43
N TRP A 74 -5.33 7.36 11.63
CA TRP A 74 -4.94 6.01 12.04
C TRP A 74 -5.57 4.94 11.16
N LEU A 75 -6.85 5.03 10.85
CA LEU A 75 -7.51 4.11 9.91
C LEU A 75 -6.82 4.09 8.55
N THR A 76 -6.46 5.25 8.04
CA THR A 76 -5.71 5.39 6.80
C THR A 76 -4.35 4.69 6.86
N MET A 77 -3.61 4.87 7.97
CA MET A 77 -2.34 4.20 8.19
C MET A 77 -2.50 2.68 8.27
N ILE A 78 -3.50 2.20 9.01
CA ILE A 78 -3.80 0.78 9.15
C ILE A 78 -4.07 0.13 7.78
N GLU A 79 -4.89 0.77 6.94
CA GLU A 79 -5.16 0.27 5.59
C GLU A 79 -3.89 0.23 4.73
N CYS A 80 -3.07 1.28 4.75
CA CYS A 80 -1.78 1.32 4.06
C CYS A 80 -0.86 0.16 4.50
N LEU A 81 -0.76 -0.10 5.81
CA LEU A 81 0.06 -1.18 6.35
C LEU A 81 -0.49 -2.57 5.95
N LYS A 82 -1.81 -2.74 5.93
CA LYS A 82 -2.46 -3.96 5.40
C LYS A 82 -2.20 -4.15 3.92
N ASP A 83 -2.39 -3.12 3.12
CA ASP A 83 -2.15 -3.16 1.68
C ASP A 83 -0.68 -3.48 1.37
N SER A 84 0.23 -3.02 2.24
CA SER A 84 1.62 -3.44 2.17
C SER A 84 1.83 -4.92 2.51
N GLY A 85 0.82 -5.62 3.08
CA GLY A 85 0.83 -7.04 3.46
C GLY A 85 1.30 -7.33 4.89
N LEU A 86 1.32 -6.31 5.77
CA LEU A 86 1.51 -6.55 7.20
C LEU A 86 0.29 -7.25 7.80
N GLN A 87 0.54 -8.20 8.68
CA GLN A 87 -0.51 -8.91 9.41
C GLN A 87 -1.09 -8.02 10.53
N ILE A 88 -2.35 -8.26 10.91
CA ILE A 88 -3.02 -7.50 11.99
C ILE A 88 -2.19 -7.43 13.28
N LYS A 89 -1.54 -8.52 13.66
CA LYS A 89 -0.67 -8.57 14.85
C LYS A 89 0.57 -7.66 14.73
N GLU A 90 1.13 -7.53 13.53
CA GLU A 90 2.30 -6.67 13.28
C GLU A 90 1.89 -5.19 13.30
N ILE A 91 0.71 -4.88 12.76
CA ILE A 91 0.13 -3.53 12.81
C ILE A 91 -0.17 -3.14 14.26
N ARG A 92 -0.74 -4.04 15.08
CA ARG A 92 -0.95 -3.80 16.51
C ARG A 92 0.37 -3.52 17.21
N GLN A 93 1.39 -4.33 16.97
CA GLN A 93 2.73 -4.13 17.56
C GLN A 93 3.33 -2.78 17.17
N TYR A 94 3.15 -2.34 15.93
CA TYR A 94 3.56 -1.00 15.50
C TYR A 94 2.83 0.10 16.26
N ILE A 95 1.51 -0.04 16.51
CA ILE A 95 0.72 0.92 17.28
C ILE A 95 1.17 0.96 18.75
N GLU A 96 1.46 -0.18 19.36
CA GLU A 96 2.02 -0.28 20.71
C GLU A 96 3.36 0.47 20.79
N TRP A 97 4.30 0.19 19.90
CA TRP A 97 5.57 0.90 19.81
C TRP A 97 5.41 2.40 19.58
N PHE A 98 4.44 2.80 18.78
CA PHE A 98 4.16 4.21 18.56
C PHE A 98 3.72 4.90 19.85
N ASN A 99 2.91 4.24 20.67
CA ASN A 99 2.43 4.75 21.97
C ASN A 99 3.54 4.81 23.02
N GLU A 100 4.51 3.89 22.97
CA GLU A 100 5.69 3.90 23.83
C GLU A 100 6.64 5.07 23.53
N GLY A 101 6.51 5.70 22.37
CA GLY A 101 7.27 6.88 21.96
C GLY A 101 8.65 6.59 21.36
N ASP A 102 9.61 7.49 21.60
CA ASP A 102 10.87 7.51 20.86
C ASP A 102 11.84 6.36 21.23
N SER A 103 11.63 5.71 22.37
CA SER A 103 12.38 4.50 22.75
C SER A 103 12.26 3.34 21.74
N THR A 104 11.22 3.35 20.91
CA THR A 104 10.90 2.29 19.94
C THR A 104 11.19 2.70 18.46
N LEU A 105 11.91 3.79 18.24
CA LEU A 105 12.23 4.26 16.88
C LEU A 105 12.95 3.21 16.03
N ALA A 106 13.92 2.51 16.63
CA ALA A 106 14.69 1.47 15.95
C ALA A 106 13.82 0.28 15.52
N GLN A 107 12.90 -0.17 16.38
CA GLN A 107 11.97 -1.27 16.08
C GLN A 107 11.02 -0.88 14.95
N ARG A 108 10.45 0.34 14.99
CA ARG A 108 9.57 0.88 13.95
C ARG A 108 10.29 1.01 12.62
N LEU A 109 11.53 1.52 12.61
CA LEU A 109 12.36 1.58 11.40
C LEU A 109 12.60 0.20 10.82
N SER A 110 13.02 -0.76 11.64
CA SER A 110 13.29 -2.14 11.22
C SER A 110 12.05 -2.81 10.59
N LEU A 111 10.85 -2.58 11.14
CA LEU A 111 9.59 -3.08 10.58
C LEU A 111 9.42 -2.60 9.13
N PHE A 112 9.57 -1.30 8.88
CA PHE A 112 9.39 -0.71 7.54
C PHE A 112 10.50 -1.12 6.57
N GLU A 113 11.75 -1.19 7.01
CA GLU A 113 12.87 -1.65 6.18
C GLU A 113 12.67 -3.09 5.73
N ASN A 114 12.25 -3.97 6.63
CA ASN A 114 11.96 -5.36 6.30
C ASN A 114 10.80 -5.47 5.32
N ARG A 115 9.73 -4.69 5.53
CA ARG A 115 8.58 -4.71 4.63
C ARG A 115 8.93 -4.18 3.24
N ARG A 116 9.70 -3.09 3.16
CA ARG A 116 10.22 -2.56 1.89
C ARG A 116 11.01 -3.61 1.11
N LYS A 117 11.95 -4.32 1.77
CA LYS A 117 12.74 -5.39 1.11
C LYS A 117 11.85 -6.51 0.53
N ILE A 118 10.78 -6.89 1.25
CA ILE A 118 9.83 -7.90 0.76
C ILE A 118 9.09 -7.38 -0.48
N LEU A 119 8.60 -6.15 -0.45
CA LEU A 119 7.89 -5.54 -1.58
C LEU A 119 8.80 -5.36 -2.79
N GLU A 120 10.05 -4.92 -2.61
CA GLU A 120 11.04 -4.80 -3.69
C GLU A 120 11.29 -6.14 -4.37
N LYS A 121 11.41 -7.23 -3.60
CA LYS A 121 11.55 -8.58 -4.14
C LYS A 121 10.31 -9.02 -4.93
N GLU A 122 9.12 -8.70 -4.44
CA GLU A 122 7.87 -9.02 -5.13
C GLU A 122 7.70 -8.22 -6.42
N MET A 123 8.03 -6.91 -6.40
CA MET A 123 8.07 -6.06 -7.58
C MET A 123 9.02 -6.62 -8.64
N GLY A 124 10.24 -7.02 -8.27
CA GLY A 124 11.19 -7.64 -9.19
C GLY A 124 10.63 -8.91 -9.83
N ARG A 125 9.98 -9.77 -9.03
CA ARG A 125 9.31 -10.98 -9.57
C ARG A 125 8.19 -10.63 -10.56
N LEU A 126 7.36 -9.64 -10.22
CA LEU A 126 6.27 -9.20 -11.11
C LEU A 126 6.80 -8.54 -12.38
N THR A 127 7.88 -7.79 -12.31
CA THR A 127 8.56 -7.20 -13.48
C THR A 127 8.99 -8.29 -14.45
N VAL A 128 9.63 -9.36 -13.97
CA VAL A 128 10.01 -10.50 -14.82
C VAL A 128 8.80 -11.16 -15.50
N VAL A 129 7.70 -11.33 -14.76
CA VAL A 129 6.45 -11.89 -15.32
C VAL A 129 5.87 -10.95 -16.37
N MET A 130 5.80 -9.66 -16.08
CA MET A 130 5.29 -8.64 -17.00
C MET A 130 6.08 -8.61 -18.31
N ASN A 131 7.41 -8.67 -18.23
CA ASN A 131 8.27 -8.70 -19.40
C ASN A 131 8.01 -9.93 -20.29
N LYS A 132 7.76 -11.11 -19.68
CA LYS A 132 7.35 -12.32 -20.43
C LYS A 132 6.02 -12.13 -21.15
N ILE A 133 5.05 -11.49 -20.51
CA ILE A 133 3.74 -11.19 -21.13
C ILE A 133 3.90 -10.20 -22.27
N ARG A 134 4.66 -9.10 -22.07
CA ARG A 134 4.97 -8.10 -23.12
C ARG A 134 5.62 -8.74 -24.34
N TYR A 135 6.60 -9.64 -24.12
CA TYR A 135 7.22 -10.39 -25.22
C TYR A 135 6.19 -11.20 -26.01
N LYS A 136 5.32 -11.93 -25.33
CA LYS A 136 4.25 -12.72 -25.97
C LYS A 136 3.27 -11.83 -26.73
N GLU A 137 2.87 -10.71 -26.16
CA GLU A 137 2.00 -9.73 -26.81
C GLU A 137 2.62 -9.23 -28.13
N LEU A 138 3.89 -8.80 -28.10
CA LEU A 138 4.61 -8.33 -29.27
C LEU A 138 4.73 -9.42 -30.33
N LEU A 139 5.09 -10.65 -29.93
CA LEU A 139 5.21 -11.77 -30.83
C LEU A 139 3.89 -12.09 -31.54
N TYR A 140 2.79 -12.18 -30.80
CA TYR A 140 1.49 -12.48 -31.41
C TYR A 140 0.94 -11.31 -32.24
N ARG A 141 1.21 -10.08 -31.88
CA ARG A 141 0.91 -8.91 -32.69
C ARG A 141 1.59 -8.99 -34.04
N GLU A 142 2.86 -9.37 -34.09
CA GLU A 142 3.61 -9.58 -35.32
C GLU A 142 3.10 -10.80 -36.12
N ALA A 143 2.83 -11.90 -35.43
CA ALA A 143 2.27 -13.10 -36.08
C ALA A 143 0.92 -12.82 -36.77
N VAL A 144 0.07 -12.02 -36.16
CA VAL A 144 -1.19 -11.55 -36.78
C VAL A 144 -0.92 -10.67 -38.00
N ARG A 145 0.08 -9.78 -37.93
CA ARG A 145 0.46 -8.90 -39.06
C ARG A 145 0.96 -9.68 -40.27
N VAL A 146 1.80 -10.71 -40.06
CA VAL A 146 2.39 -11.51 -41.15
C VAL A 146 1.58 -12.76 -41.49
N GLY A 147 0.57 -13.08 -40.71
CA GLY A 147 -0.27 -14.27 -40.91
C GLY A 147 0.39 -15.60 -40.55
N ASN A 148 1.54 -15.56 -39.87
CA ASN A 148 2.33 -16.79 -39.58
C ASN A 148 3.20 -16.61 -38.32
N LEU A 149 3.10 -17.55 -37.37
CA LEU A 149 3.82 -17.50 -36.10
C LEU A 149 5.32 -17.83 -36.29
N ASP A 150 5.65 -18.78 -37.17
CA ASP A 150 7.06 -19.21 -37.39
C ASP A 150 7.87 -18.09 -38.04
N ILE A 151 7.28 -17.35 -38.98
CA ILE A 151 7.91 -16.19 -39.60
C ILE A 151 8.15 -15.12 -38.53
N ALA A 152 7.15 -14.79 -37.72
CA ALA A 152 7.28 -13.81 -36.66
C ALA A 152 8.37 -14.22 -35.65
N THR A 153 8.41 -15.48 -35.24
CA THR A 153 9.37 -15.99 -34.24
C THR A 153 10.81 -15.93 -34.75
N ASN A 154 11.03 -16.11 -36.06
CA ASN A 154 12.38 -16.15 -36.69
C ASN A 154 12.91 -14.73 -37.00
N GLU A 155 12.14 -13.69 -36.87
CA GLU A 155 12.66 -12.33 -37.07
C GLU A 155 13.77 -11.98 -36.08
N ARG A 156 14.86 -11.38 -36.55
CA ARG A 156 16.05 -11.02 -35.75
C ARG A 156 15.67 -10.16 -34.53
N ARG A 157 14.68 -9.25 -34.66
CA ARG A 157 14.25 -8.38 -33.56
C ARG A 157 13.62 -9.17 -32.41
N PHE A 158 12.88 -10.27 -32.70
CA PHE A 158 12.28 -11.10 -31.64
C PHE A 158 13.31 -11.98 -30.97
N GLN A 159 14.32 -12.45 -31.69
CA GLN A 159 15.46 -13.13 -31.09
C GLN A 159 16.24 -12.20 -30.17
N HIS A 160 16.46 -10.95 -30.56
CA HIS A 160 17.11 -9.95 -29.75
C HIS A 160 16.28 -9.59 -28.49
N LEU A 161 14.97 -9.36 -28.64
CA LEU A 161 14.06 -9.10 -27.53
C LEU A 161 14.01 -10.27 -26.54
N LYS A 162 13.97 -11.51 -27.04
CA LYS A 162 14.03 -12.71 -26.21
C LYS A 162 15.30 -12.74 -25.37
N LYS A 163 16.44 -12.48 -25.97
CA LYS A 163 17.75 -12.42 -25.30
C LYS A 163 17.75 -11.36 -24.22
N LYS A 164 17.35 -10.12 -24.55
CA LYS A 164 17.28 -8.99 -23.61
C LYS A 164 16.36 -9.28 -22.42
N LEU A 165 15.19 -9.85 -22.64
CA LEU A 165 14.21 -10.17 -21.59
C LEU A 165 14.68 -11.23 -20.58
N PHE A 166 15.45 -12.21 -21.03
CA PHE A 166 15.86 -13.36 -20.21
C PHE A 166 17.26 -13.24 -19.63
N GLU A 167 18.12 -12.40 -20.22
CA GLU A 167 19.51 -12.19 -19.76
C GLU A 167 19.67 -10.86 -18.97
N SER A 168 18.80 -9.85 -19.21
CA SER A 168 18.86 -8.55 -18.54
C SER A 168 17.44 -8.03 -18.32
N PRO A 169 16.66 -8.60 -17.38
CA PRO A 169 15.26 -8.24 -17.19
C PRO A 169 15.04 -6.79 -16.71
N ASP A 170 16.06 -6.15 -16.11
CA ASP A 170 15.97 -4.79 -15.56
C ASP A 170 16.15 -3.67 -16.59
N ASP A 171 16.59 -4.02 -17.83
CA ASP A 171 16.88 -3.05 -18.91
C ASP A 171 15.75 -2.94 -19.95
N PHE A 172 14.58 -3.51 -19.70
CA PHE A 172 13.52 -3.58 -20.70
C PHE A 172 12.79 -2.25 -20.96
N ASP A 173 12.80 -1.35 -20.00
CA ASP A 173 12.12 -0.03 -20.08
C ASP A 173 13.03 1.12 -20.52
N LYS A 174 14.28 0.85 -20.97
CA LYS A 174 15.19 1.77 -21.64
C LYS A 174 15.21 1.48 -23.13
#